data_f3b203530aded46600b29bb0f5d0c4b9
#
_entry.id   f3b203530aded46600b29bb0f5d0c4b9
#
_cell.length_a   1.000
_cell.length_b   1.000
_cell.length_c   1.000
_cell.angle_alpha   90.00
_cell.angle_beta   90.00
_cell.angle_gamma   90.00
#
_symmetry.space_group_name_H-M   'P 1'
#
loop_
_entity.id
_entity.type
_entity.pdbx_description
1 polymer ?
#
loop_
_entity_poly.entity_id
_entity_poly.type
_entity_poly.pdbx_seq_one_letter_code
_entity_poly.pdbx_strand_id
1 'polypeptide(L)'
;MREVVRQYKAVKEGNLLLTLPFVTIGDYLHELRAIARLMEPLGPAGLLYLAAAVSDFFVPPERMAEHKIQSTDAVKNFPASAQASLPPPPPKPPAEDEETFDNFDASPAVPRSKRLIIDLDPVPKFLKSLVDGWAPQGMIVSYKLETDPSILVHKARYSLDRYQHHLVIGNLLSTRKWEVVFVSPGREDRWIRAEKEGGWGDAEGRPLRADELPNEDPKKDVEGLIIPAVRELHSEHIKRVQKG
;
A
#
# COMPACT_ATOMS: atom_id res chain seq x y z
N MET A 1 26.50 -15.89 -0.13
CA MET A 1 26.88 -14.71 -0.95
C MET A 1 27.18 -15.06 -2.41
N ARG A 2 28.07 -16.00 -2.76
CA ARG A 2 28.40 -16.35 -4.18
C ARG A 2 27.16 -16.79 -4.99
N GLU A 3 26.27 -17.60 -4.42
CA GLU A 3 25.05 -18.06 -5.08
C GLU A 3 24.08 -16.92 -5.43
N VAL A 4 23.85 -16.01 -4.49
CA VAL A 4 23.00 -14.83 -4.71
C VAL A 4 23.54 -13.94 -5.84
N VAL A 5 24.87 -13.72 -5.85
CA VAL A 5 25.51 -12.93 -6.92
C VAL A 5 25.39 -13.63 -8.27
N ARG A 6 25.51 -14.98 -8.31
CA ARG A 6 25.35 -15.77 -9.53
C ARG A 6 23.92 -15.64 -10.08
N GLN A 7 22.92 -15.79 -9.21
CA GLN A 7 21.50 -15.67 -9.58
C GLN A 7 21.18 -14.25 -10.08
N TYR A 8 21.68 -13.23 -9.38
CA TYR A 8 21.50 -11.83 -9.82
C TYR A 8 22.10 -11.57 -11.21
N LYS A 9 23.34 -12.06 -11.46
CA LYS A 9 23.97 -11.93 -12.78
C LYS A 9 23.17 -12.63 -13.86
N ALA A 10 22.72 -13.86 -13.63
CA ALA A 10 21.91 -14.60 -14.59
C ALA A 10 20.60 -13.87 -14.95
N VAL A 11 19.94 -13.26 -13.96
CA VAL A 11 18.73 -12.48 -14.17
C VAL A 11 19.01 -11.21 -14.99
N LYS A 12 20.14 -10.52 -14.73
CA LYS A 12 20.54 -9.31 -15.47
C LYS A 12 20.97 -9.64 -16.91
N GLU A 13 21.82 -10.65 -17.10
CA GLU A 13 22.28 -11.09 -18.40
C GLU A 13 21.15 -11.64 -19.28
N GLY A 14 20.15 -12.28 -18.65
CA GLY A 14 18.96 -12.77 -19.33
C GLY A 14 17.90 -11.69 -19.60
N ASN A 15 18.13 -10.42 -19.23
CA ASN A 15 17.13 -9.32 -19.32
C ASN A 15 15.79 -9.67 -18.65
N LEU A 16 15.84 -10.43 -17.52
CA LEU A 16 14.65 -10.88 -16.79
C LEU A 16 14.19 -9.87 -15.73
N LEU A 17 14.96 -8.82 -15.48
CA LEU A 17 14.66 -7.79 -14.48
C LEU A 17 14.91 -6.39 -15.04
N LEU A 18 13.83 -5.64 -15.17
CA LEU A 18 13.85 -4.19 -15.38
C LEU A 18 13.58 -3.48 -14.06
N THR A 19 14.41 -2.52 -13.69
CA THR A 19 14.24 -1.69 -12.49
C THR A 19 13.96 -0.27 -12.92
N LEU A 20 12.82 0.28 -12.50
CA LEU A 20 12.41 1.65 -12.74
C LEU A 20 12.34 2.37 -11.39
N PRO A 21 13.15 3.42 -11.16
CA PRO A 21 13.15 4.16 -9.91
C PRO A 21 12.03 5.21 -9.91
N PHE A 22 11.37 5.41 -8.80
CA PHE A 22 10.46 6.52 -8.55
C PHE A 22 10.80 7.20 -7.22
N VAL A 23 10.48 8.48 -7.08
CA VAL A 23 10.77 9.28 -5.87
C VAL A 23 9.48 9.76 -5.21
N THR A 24 8.52 10.19 -6.01
CA THR A 24 7.26 10.74 -5.52
C THR A 24 6.09 9.78 -5.77
N ILE A 25 4.98 10.02 -5.06
CA ILE A 25 3.73 9.30 -5.34
C ILE A 25 3.22 9.56 -6.76
N GLY A 26 3.44 10.77 -7.28
CA GLY A 26 3.08 11.12 -8.66
C GLY A 26 3.85 10.27 -9.67
N ASP A 27 5.17 10.13 -9.49
CA ASP A 27 6.01 9.27 -10.33
C ASP A 27 5.51 7.82 -10.27
N TYR A 28 5.32 7.30 -9.05
CA TYR A 28 4.82 5.93 -8.85
C TYR A 28 3.51 5.66 -9.60
N LEU A 29 2.52 6.54 -9.47
CA LEU A 29 1.22 6.36 -10.11
C LEU A 29 1.31 6.49 -11.64
N HIS A 30 2.14 7.42 -12.14
CA HIS A 30 2.38 7.58 -13.55
C HIS A 30 3.04 6.35 -14.18
N GLU A 31 4.11 5.86 -13.56
CA GLU A 31 4.83 4.67 -14.00
C GLU A 31 3.96 3.42 -13.90
N LEU A 32 3.23 3.24 -12.79
CA LEU A 32 2.31 2.12 -12.64
C LEU A 32 1.26 2.08 -13.75
N ARG A 33 0.69 3.24 -14.09
CA ARG A 33 -0.26 3.35 -15.20
C ARG A 33 0.37 2.99 -16.54
N ALA A 34 1.58 3.52 -16.81
CA ALA A 34 2.29 3.26 -18.06
C ALA A 34 2.64 1.77 -18.20
N ILE A 35 3.20 1.16 -17.13
CA ILE A 35 3.57 -0.25 -17.09
C ILE A 35 2.33 -1.14 -17.24
N ALA A 36 1.25 -0.86 -16.51
CA ALA A 36 0.03 -1.64 -16.57
C ALA A 36 -0.55 -1.67 -18.01
N ARG A 37 -0.55 -0.52 -18.70
CA ARG A 37 -0.98 -0.44 -20.11
C ARG A 37 -0.04 -1.18 -21.06
N LEU A 38 1.26 -1.11 -20.86
CA LEU A 38 2.23 -1.89 -21.64
C LEU A 38 2.08 -3.40 -21.41
N MET A 39 1.58 -3.81 -20.25
CA MET A 39 1.31 -5.21 -19.91
C MET A 39 -0.06 -5.69 -20.42
N GLU A 40 -0.96 -4.81 -20.87
CA GLU A 40 -2.28 -5.18 -21.36
C GLU A 40 -2.27 -6.32 -22.40
N PRO A 41 -1.35 -6.34 -23.40
CA PRO A 41 -1.28 -7.44 -24.38
C PRO A 41 -0.93 -8.81 -23.77
N LEU A 42 -0.42 -8.86 -22.55
CA LEU A 42 -0.15 -10.13 -21.85
C LEU A 42 -1.46 -10.79 -21.35
N GLY A 43 -2.56 -10.02 -21.29
CA GLY A 43 -3.83 -10.51 -20.81
C GLY A 43 -3.72 -11.14 -19.41
N PRO A 44 -4.27 -12.34 -19.19
CA PRO A 44 -4.25 -13.01 -17.89
C PRO A 44 -2.84 -13.48 -17.47
N ALA A 45 -1.85 -13.51 -18.37
CA ALA A 45 -0.46 -13.82 -18.02
C ALA A 45 0.24 -12.63 -17.32
N GLY A 46 -0.33 -11.43 -17.39
CA GLY A 46 0.14 -10.27 -16.63
C GLY A 46 -0.18 -10.42 -15.14
N LEU A 47 0.78 -10.09 -14.28
CA LEU A 47 0.63 -10.05 -12.82
C LEU A 47 1.14 -8.71 -12.30
N LEU A 48 0.31 -7.99 -11.57
CA LEU A 48 0.65 -6.76 -10.86
C LEU A 48 0.68 -7.03 -9.36
N TYR A 49 1.87 -6.98 -8.77
CA TYR A 49 2.12 -7.26 -7.37
C TYR A 49 2.47 -5.97 -6.63
N LEU A 50 1.47 -5.37 -5.98
CA LEU A 50 1.52 -4.02 -5.43
C LEU A 50 1.88 -4.06 -3.94
N ALA A 51 3.17 -4.07 -3.64
CA ALA A 51 3.69 -4.11 -2.27
C ALA A 51 4.17 -2.76 -1.74
N ALA A 52 4.07 -1.69 -2.53
CA ALA A 52 4.49 -0.36 -2.11
C ALA A 52 3.57 0.18 -1.01
N ALA A 53 4.17 0.71 0.06
CA ALA A 53 3.45 1.48 1.08
C ALA A 53 3.17 2.89 0.54
N VAL A 54 2.01 3.08 -0.05
CA VAL A 54 1.56 4.38 -0.57
C VAL A 54 0.78 5.09 0.53
N SER A 55 1.10 6.38 0.77
CA SER A 55 0.34 7.19 1.72
C SER A 55 -1.11 7.37 1.26
N ASP A 56 -2.04 7.40 2.21
CA ASP A 56 -3.45 7.71 1.93
C ASP A 56 -3.67 9.21 1.67
N PHE A 57 -2.72 10.05 2.08
CA PHE A 57 -2.78 11.50 1.97
C PHE A 57 -1.47 12.10 1.47
N PHE A 58 -1.52 13.27 0.86
CA PHE A 58 -0.34 14.01 0.39
C PHE A 58 -0.55 15.51 0.50
N VAL A 59 0.55 16.28 0.50
CA VAL A 59 0.52 17.73 0.35
C VAL A 59 0.61 18.05 -1.13
N PRO A 60 -0.40 18.71 -1.74
CA PRO A 60 -0.31 19.15 -3.12
C PRO A 60 0.88 20.10 -3.33
N PRO A 61 1.59 20.03 -4.49
CA PRO A 61 2.74 20.89 -4.77
C PRO A 61 2.46 22.38 -4.59
N GLU A 62 1.28 22.84 -4.95
CA GLU A 62 0.82 24.25 -4.83
C GLU A 62 0.60 24.69 -3.38
N ARG A 63 0.53 23.75 -2.44
CA ARG A 63 0.43 24.02 -0.99
C ARG A 63 1.72 23.70 -0.23
N MET A 64 2.76 23.25 -0.93
CA MET A 64 4.07 23.06 -0.33
C MET A 64 4.70 24.42 -0.02
N ALA A 65 5.26 24.55 1.18
CA ALA A 65 5.99 25.77 1.54
C ALA A 65 7.28 25.85 0.70
N GLU A 66 7.47 26.98 -0.01
CA GLU A 66 8.69 27.26 -0.77
C GLU A 66 9.91 27.39 0.15
N HIS A 67 9.70 27.88 1.38
CA HIS A 67 10.74 28.09 2.36
C HIS A 67 10.50 27.27 3.63
N LYS A 68 11.57 27.11 4.43
CA LYS A 68 11.52 26.44 5.72
C LYS A 68 10.41 27.01 6.61
N ILE A 69 9.51 26.15 7.10
CA ILE A 69 8.48 26.51 8.06
C ILE A 69 9.16 26.91 9.39
N GLN A 70 8.94 28.15 9.84
CA GLN A 70 9.54 28.67 11.05
C GLN A 70 8.76 28.20 12.28
N SER A 71 9.48 27.69 13.28
CA SER A 71 8.90 27.21 14.56
C SER A 71 8.80 28.28 15.63
N THR A 72 9.29 29.50 15.36
CA THR A 72 9.38 30.59 16.35
C THR A 72 8.42 31.72 16.04
N ASP A 73 8.04 32.48 17.10
CA ASP A 73 7.19 33.68 17.03
C ASP A 73 7.83 34.86 16.26
N ALA A 74 8.94 34.65 15.56
CA ALA A 74 9.64 35.66 14.76
C ALA A 74 8.73 36.29 13.68
N VAL A 75 7.70 35.58 13.24
CA VAL A 75 6.72 36.08 12.24
C VAL A 75 5.87 37.22 12.80
N LYS A 76 5.72 37.37 14.10
CA LYS A 76 4.92 38.45 14.72
C LYS A 76 5.57 39.82 14.65
N ASN A 77 6.86 39.88 14.38
CA ASN A 77 7.64 41.13 14.36
C ASN A 77 7.90 41.67 12.93
N PHE A 78 7.31 41.06 11.91
CA PHE A 78 7.38 41.64 10.56
C PHE A 78 6.36 42.78 10.40
N PRO A 79 6.73 43.91 9.78
CA PRO A 79 5.84 45.02 9.55
C PRO A 79 4.65 44.59 8.67
N ALA A 80 3.47 45.14 8.95
CA ALA A 80 2.19 44.80 8.31
C ALA A 80 2.21 44.87 6.76
N SER A 81 3.18 45.62 6.17
CA SER A 81 3.38 45.70 4.73
C SER A 81 3.86 44.40 4.09
N ALA A 82 4.48 43.47 4.86
CA ALA A 82 4.90 42.18 4.37
C ALA A 82 3.83 41.08 4.46
N GLN A 83 2.75 41.35 5.19
CA GLN A 83 1.61 40.40 5.31
C GLN A 83 0.59 40.52 4.17
N ALA A 84 0.65 41.62 3.39
CA ALA A 84 -0.30 41.88 2.31
C ALA A 84 0.00 41.13 0.98
N SER A 85 1.05 40.35 0.92
CA SER A 85 1.47 39.62 -0.30
C SER A 85 1.11 38.13 -0.31
N LEU A 86 0.33 37.65 0.66
CA LEU A 86 -0.22 36.30 0.61
C LEU A 86 -1.49 36.29 -0.24
N PRO A 87 -1.58 35.47 -1.28
CA PRO A 87 -2.80 35.35 -2.06
C PRO A 87 -3.96 34.86 -1.18
N PRO A 88 -5.20 35.34 -1.41
CA PRO A 88 -6.37 34.84 -0.69
C PRO A 88 -6.56 33.36 -0.97
N PRO A 89 -7.05 32.58 0.00
CA PRO A 89 -7.32 31.16 -0.22
C PRO A 89 -8.32 30.98 -1.37
N PRO A 90 -8.15 29.98 -2.23
CA PRO A 90 -9.06 29.73 -3.34
C PRO A 90 -10.48 29.44 -2.84
N PRO A 91 -11.53 29.83 -3.59
CA PRO A 91 -12.90 29.52 -3.23
C PRO A 91 -13.12 28.02 -3.18
N LYS A 92 -13.82 27.55 -2.13
CA LYS A 92 -14.20 26.14 -2.00
C LYS A 92 -15.06 25.71 -3.20
N PRO A 93 -14.78 24.57 -3.83
CA PRO A 93 -15.69 23.99 -4.81
C PRO A 93 -17.02 23.61 -4.15
N PRO A 94 -18.14 23.60 -4.90
CA PRO A 94 -19.44 23.18 -4.37
C PRO A 94 -19.37 21.72 -3.90
N ALA A 95 -20.02 21.46 -2.78
CA ALA A 95 -20.08 20.15 -2.15
C ALA A 95 -20.81 19.14 -3.06
N GLU A 96 -20.09 18.18 -3.58
CA GLU A 96 -20.67 16.93 -4.08
C GLU A 96 -20.49 15.87 -2.98
N ASP A 97 -21.60 15.30 -2.59
CA ASP A 97 -21.87 14.23 -1.63
C ASP A 97 -20.65 13.69 -0.85
N GLU A 98 -20.38 14.29 0.29
CA GLU A 98 -19.46 13.78 1.31
C GLU A 98 -20.09 12.58 2.01
N GLU A 99 -19.65 11.34 1.63
CA GLU A 99 -19.72 10.22 2.57
C GLU A 99 -18.87 10.58 3.79
N THR A 100 -19.53 10.85 4.90
CA THR A 100 -18.95 11.16 6.21
C THR A 100 -17.97 10.08 6.63
N PHE A 101 -16.68 10.31 6.43
CA PHE A 101 -15.64 9.62 7.17
C PHE A 101 -15.64 10.17 8.58
N ASP A 102 -15.96 9.29 9.54
CA ASP A 102 -15.96 9.55 10.98
C ASP A 102 -14.54 10.01 11.41
N ASN A 103 -14.36 11.32 11.55
CA ASN A 103 -13.16 11.95 12.07
C ASN A 103 -13.11 11.78 13.59
N PHE A 104 -12.64 10.63 14.03
CA PHE A 104 -12.29 10.36 15.42
C PHE A 104 -10.99 11.10 15.77
N ASP A 105 -10.98 12.39 15.90
CA ASP A 105 -10.05 13.20 16.70
C ASP A 105 -10.07 14.71 16.37
N ALA A 106 -11.22 15.28 16.10
CA ALA A 106 -11.37 16.74 16.09
C ALA A 106 -11.96 17.18 17.42
N SER A 107 -11.13 17.28 18.46
CA SER A 107 -11.54 17.96 19.71
C SER A 107 -11.65 19.46 19.45
N PRO A 108 -12.85 20.06 19.51
CA PRO A 108 -12.98 21.51 19.38
C PRO A 108 -12.56 22.17 20.70
N ALA A 109 -11.72 23.15 20.62
CA ALA A 109 -11.26 24.03 21.69
C ALA A 109 -9.96 23.64 22.40
N VAL A 110 -8.82 23.84 21.71
CA VAL A 110 -7.55 24.07 22.40
C VAL A 110 -7.08 25.49 22.05
N PRO A 111 -6.83 26.37 23.04
CA PRO A 111 -6.37 27.72 22.80
C PRO A 111 -5.00 27.68 22.10
N ARG A 112 -4.82 28.51 21.06
CA ARG A 112 -3.64 28.80 20.25
C ARG A 112 -2.35 28.14 20.74
N SER A 113 -2.25 26.84 20.58
CA SER A 113 -1.00 26.12 20.82
C SER A 113 -0.08 26.33 19.62
N LYS A 114 1.23 26.31 19.85
CA LYS A 114 2.30 26.36 18.83
C LYS A 114 2.29 25.11 17.94
N ARG A 115 1.13 24.73 17.38
CA ARG A 115 0.92 23.55 16.55
C ARG A 115 0.97 23.95 15.08
N LEU A 116 1.69 23.16 14.30
CA LEU A 116 1.63 23.21 12.86
C LEU A 116 0.40 22.40 12.40
N ILE A 117 -0.50 23.03 11.70
CA ILE A 117 -1.62 22.37 11.02
C ILE A 117 -1.25 22.25 9.55
N ILE A 118 -1.28 21.04 9.01
CA ILE A 118 -1.00 20.76 7.60
C ILE A 118 -2.26 20.18 6.99
N ASP A 119 -2.81 20.86 5.99
CA ASP A 119 -3.91 20.37 5.18
C ASP A 119 -3.40 19.35 4.16
N LEU A 120 -3.99 18.16 4.18
CA LEU A 120 -3.59 17.04 3.33
C LEU A 120 -4.76 16.66 2.41
N ASP A 121 -4.46 16.44 1.13
CA ASP A 121 -5.42 15.90 0.19
C ASP A 121 -5.36 14.36 0.14
N PRO A 122 -6.48 13.68 -0.05
CA PRO A 122 -6.49 12.24 -0.24
C PRO A 122 -5.83 11.87 -1.56
N VAL A 123 -5.04 10.81 -1.53
CA VAL A 123 -4.43 10.24 -2.75
C VAL A 123 -5.53 9.65 -3.63
N PRO A 124 -5.50 9.87 -4.95
CA PRO A 124 -6.45 9.28 -5.89
C PRO A 124 -6.52 7.75 -5.75
N LYS A 125 -7.72 7.20 -5.76
CA LYS A 125 -7.97 5.75 -5.64
C LYS A 125 -7.61 5.03 -6.94
N PHE A 126 -6.33 4.87 -7.21
CA PHE A 126 -5.79 4.33 -8.46
C PHE A 126 -6.10 2.83 -8.66
N LEU A 127 -6.32 2.07 -7.58
CA LEU A 127 -6.52 0.63 -7.66
C LEU A 127 -7.78 0.27 -8.47
N LYS A 128 -8.84 1.08 -8.36
CA LYS A 128 -10.04 0.90 -9.19
C LYS A 128 -9.72 1.12 -10.68
N SER A 129 -9.00 2.19 -10.99
CA SER A 129 -8.59 2.46 -12.39
C SER A 129 -7.68 1.38 -12.95
N LEU A 130 -6.85 0.75 -12.11
CA LEU A 130 -5.99 -0.36 -12.48
C LEU A 130 -6.81 -1.59 -12.86
N VAL A 131 -7.79 -1.95 -12.01
CA VAL A 131 -8.65 -3.13 -12.21
C VAL A 131 -9.56 -2.96 -13.41
N ASP A 132 -10.24 -1.81 -13.52
CA ASP A 132 -11.29 -1.60 -14.52
C ASP A 132 -10.75 -1.19 -15.89
N GLY A 133 -9.54 -0.60 -15.97
CA GLY A 133 -9.11 0.06 -17.18
C GLY A 133 -7.67 -0.14 -17.62
N TRP A 134 -6.70 -0.27 -16.68
CA TRP A 134 -5.29 -0.31 -17.10
C TRP A 134 -4.78 -1.73 -17.36
N ALA A 135 -5.29 -2.71 -16.63
CA ALA A 135 -4.93 -4.12 -16.79
C ALA A 135 -6.13 -5.02 -16.44
N PRO A 136 -7.25 -4.97 -17.20
CA PRO A 136 -8.52 -5.60 -16.83
C PRO A 136 -8.47 -7.13 -16.78
N GLN A 137 -7.54 -7.75 -17.49
CA GLN A 137 -7.37 -9.21 -17.50
C GLN A 137 -6.21 -9.70 -16.62
N GLY A 138 -5.31 -8.79 -16.23
CA GLY A 138 -4.15 -9.12 -15.40
C GLY A 138 -4.56 -9.49 -13.97
N MET A 139 -3.83 -10.40 -13.35
CA MET A 139 -4.02 -10.67 -11.93
C MET A 139 -3.44 -9.53 -11.10
N ILE A 140 -4.21 -9.01 -10.15
CA ILE A 140 -3.79 -7.92 -9.27
C ILE A 140 -3.73 -8.44 -7.85
N VAL A 141 -2.57 -8.26 -7.22
CA VAL A 141 -2.28 -8.56 -5.82
C VAL A 141 -1.95 -7.27 -5.10
N SER A 142 -2.62 -6.98 -4.01
CA SER A 142 -2.34 -5.82 -3.16
C SER A 142 -1.98 -6.24 -1.74
N TYR A 143 -1.41 -5.30 -0.99
CA TYR A 143 -1.08 -5.48 0.42
C TYR A 143 -1.96 -4.64 1.32
N LYS A 144 -2.26 -5.17 2.51
CA LYS A 144 -2.90 -4.45 3.59
C LYS A 144 -2.10 -4.64 4.88
N LEU A 145 -1.38 -3.58 5.28
CA LEU A 145 -0.66 -3.54 6.54
C LEU A 145 -1.56 -2.94 7.62
N GLU A 146 -1.66 -3.62 8.77
CA GLU A 146 -2.36 -3.13 9.95
C GLU A 146 -1.51 -3.30 11.21
N THR A 147 -1.87 -2.58 12.25
CA THR A 147 -1.27 -2.72 13.58
C THR A 147 -2.19 -3.47 14.55
N ASP A 148 -3.50 -3.44 14.29
CA ASP A 148 -4.53 -4.12 15.09
C ASP A 148 -4.93 -5.45 14.42
N PRO A 149 -4.67 -6.59 15.08
CA PRO A 149 -5.02 -7.91 14.53
C PRO A 149 -6.54 -8.13 14.36
N SER A 150 -7.36 -7.45 15.15
CA SER A 150 -8.83 -7.63 15.13
C SER A 150 -9.46 -7.11 13.84
N ILE A 151 -8.86 -6.14 13.18
CA ILE A 151 -9.40 -5.49 11.98
C ILE A 151 -8.71 -5.92 10.68
N LEU A 152 -7.58 -6.62 10.74
CA LEU A 152 -6.75 -6.95 9.56
C LEU A 152 -7.58 -7.63 8.45
N VAL A 153 -8.19 -8.76 8.78
CA VAL A 153 -8.96 -9.57 7.80
C VAL A 153 -10.17 -8.79 7.30
N HIS A 154 -10.87 -8.09 8.20
CA HIS A 154 -12.02 -7.26 7.82
C HIS A 154 -11.62 -6.18 6.80
N LYS A 155 -10.55 -5.44 7.06
CA LYS A 155 -10.06 -4.40 6.14
C LYS A 155 -9.52 -4.98 4.83
N ALA A 156 -8.89 -6.16 4.87
CA ALA A 156 -8.46 -6.84 3.65
C ALA A 156 -9.66 -7.24 2.78
N ARG A 157 -10.72 -7.80 3.37
CA ARG A 157 -11.99 -8.12 2.66
C ARG A 157 -12.66 -6.87 2.13
N TYR A 158 -12.76 -5.82 2.93
CA TYR A 158 -13.33 -4.55 2.48
C TYR A 158 -12.59 -3.98 1.27
N SER A 159 -11.25 -4.05 1.27
CA SER A 159 -10.45 -3.63 0.11
C SER A 159 -10.73 -4.50 -1.12
N LEU A 160 -10.84 -5.81 -0.92
CA LEU A 160 -11.14 -6.76 -1.99
C LEU A 160 -12.53 -6.50 -2.60
N ASP A 161 -13.56 -6.32 -1.76
CA ASP A 161 -14.92 -6.05 -2.19
C ASP A 161 -15.05 -4.70 -2.88
N ARG A 162 -14.33 -3.69 -2.38
CA ARG A 162 -14.35 -2.34 -2.95
C ARG A 162 -13.70 -2.25 -4.32
N TYR A 163 -12.58 -2.92 -4.53
CA TYR A 163 -11.78 -2.79 -5.75
C TYR A 163 -11.90 -4.00 -6.68
N GLN A 164 -12.57 -5.07 -6.27
CA GLN A 164 -12.85 -6.24 -7.09
C GLN A 164 -11.61 -6.87 -7.74
N HIS A 165 -10.47 -6.86 -7.03
CA HIS A 165 -9.24 -7.49 -7.50
C HIS A 165 -9.08 -8.94 -6.99
N HIS A 166 -7.93 -9.55 -7.18
CA HIS A 166 -7.80 -11.01 -7.10
C HIS A 166 -7.29 -11.52 -5.77
N LEU A 167 -6.43 -10.75 -5.09
CA LEU A 167 -5.82 -11.15 -3.82
C LEU A 167 -5.45 -9.92 -3.01
N VAL A 168 -5.77 -9.93 -1.73
CA VAL A 168 -5.19 -9.04 -0.72
C VAL A 168 -4.32 -9.86 0.21
N ILE A 169 -3.06 -9.48 0.35
CA ILE A 169 -2.12 -10.04 1.32
C ILE A 169 -2.14 -9.14 2.54
N GLY A 170 -2.79 -9.62 3.61
CA GLY A 170 -2.84 -8.91 4.88
C GLY A 170 -1.64 -9.25 5.74
N ASN A 171 -1.04 -8.24 6.38
CA ASN A 171 0.03 -8.44 7.34
C ASN A 171 -0.05 -7.47 8.51
N LEU A 172 0.41 -7.90 9.69
CA LEU A 172 0.54 -7.07 10.87
C LEU A 172 1.96 -6.55 10.98
N LEU A 173 2.10 -5.30 11.41
CA LEU A 173 3.41 -4.69 11.60
C LEU A 173 4.29 -5.49 12.57
N SER A 174 3.71 -6.05 13.62
CA SER A 174 4.41 -6.84 14.64
C SER A 174 4.84 -8.23 14.18
N THR A 175 4.07 -8.88 13.29
CA THR A 175 4.29 -10.29 12.88
C THR A 175 4.70 -10.44 11.42
N ARG A 176 4.89 -9.33 10.67
CA ARG A 176 5.09 -9.31 9.21
C ARG A 176 6.23 -10.18 8.68
N LYS A 177 7.24 -10.47 9.49
CA LYS A 177 8.35 -11.35 9.12
C LYS A 177 7.97 -12.83 9.19
N TRP A 178 6.93 -13.14 9.97
CA TRP A 178 6.56 -14.51 10.31
C TRP A 178 5.32 -15.01 9.60
N GLU A 179 4.38 -14.10 9.31
CA GLU A 179 3.12 -14.49 8.70
C GLU A 179 2.49 -13.43 7.81
N VAL A 180 1.64 -13.91 6.93
CA VAL A 180 0.66 -13.11 6.18
C VAL A 180 -0.64 -13.90 6.06
N VAL A 181 -1.74 -13.20 5.79
CA VAL A 181 -3.02 -13.81 5.43
C VAL A 181 -3.37 -13.49 3.98
N PHE A 182 -3.74 -14.51 3.22
CA PHE A 182 -4.27 -14.40 1.88
C PHE A 182 -5.79 -14.31 1.95
N VAL A 183 -6.36 -13.23 1.43
CA VAL A 183 -7.79 -13.00 1.29
C VAL A 183 -8.13 -12.90 -0.19
N SER A 184 -8.93 -13.84 -0.69
CA SER A 184 -9.30 -13.96 -2.12
C SER A 184 -10.81 -14.11 -2.28
N PRO A 185 -11.41 -13.69 -3.42
CA PRO A 185 -12.83 -13.85 -3.66
C PRO A 185 -13.26 -15.32 -3.62
N GLY A 186 -14.31 -15.62 -2.87
CA GLY A 186 -14.93 -16.96 -2.82
C GLY A 186 -14.05 -18.06 -2.23
N ARG A 187 -13.01 -17.70 -1.48
CA ARG A 187 -12.12 -18.63 -0.77
C ARG A 187 -12.07 -18.31 0.72
N GLU A 188 -11.72 -19.33 1.50
CA GLU A 188 -11.36 -19.16 2.91
C GLU A 188 -10.03 -18.42 3.06
N ASP A 189 -9.87 -17.69 4.16
CA ASP A 189 -8.65 -16.99 4.48
C ASP A 189 -7.52 -17.99 4.75
N ARG A 190 -6.40 -17.83 4.06
CA ARG A 190 -5.26 -18.72 4.19
C ARG A 190 -4.10 -18.01 4.85
N TRP A 191 -3.74 -18.45 6.06
CA TRP A 191 -2.53 -17.99 6.74
C TRP A 191 -1.31 -18.71 6.19
N ILE A 192 -0.30 -17.95 5.81
CA ILE A 192 1.01 -18.43 5.37
C ILE A 192 2.02 -18.00 6.42
N ARG A 193 2.77 -18.95 6.96
CA ARG A 193 3.67 -18.76 8.08
C ARG A 193 5.05 -19.34 7.82
N ALA A 194 6.09 -18.60 8.22
CA ALA A 194 7.43 -19.12 8.27
C ALA A 194 7.53 -20.24 9.32
N GLU A 195 8.37 -21.23 9.06
CA GLU A 195 8.57 -22.36 9.97
C GLU A 195 9.25 -21.92 11.27
N LYS A 196 8.78 -22.46 12.38
CA LYS A 196 9.32 -22.28 13.73
C LYS A 196 9.58 -23.64 14.36
N GLU A 197 10.63 -23.80 15.13
CA GLU A 197 10.86 -25.00 15.95
C GLU A 197 9.70 -25.22 16.92
N GLY A 198 9.14 -26.42 16.95
CA GLY A 198 7.96 -26.74 17.75
C GLY A 198 6.61 -26.37 17.12
N GLY A 199 6.61 -25.77 15.91
CA GLY A 199 5.37 -25.38 15.21
C GLY A 199 4.66 -24.19 15.86
N TRP A 200 3.45 -23.88 15.37
CA TRP A 200 2.64 -22.74 15.81
C TRP A 200 1.48 -23.11 16.73
N GLY A 201 1.37 -24.40 17.14
CA GLY A 201 0.30 -24.86 18.04
C GLY A 201 -1.09 -24.49 17.53
N ASP A 202 -1.93 -23.95 18.43
CA ASP A 202 -3.34 -23.57 18.17
C ASP A 202 -3.51 -22.27 17.40
N ALA A 203 -2.49 -21.80 16.67
CA ALA A 203 -2.55 -20.55 15.92
C ALA A 203 -3.30 -20.69 14.58
N GLU A 204 -3.86 -21.86 14.26
CA GLU A 204 -4.60 -22.07 13.00
C GLU A 204 -5.83 -21.14 12.94
N GLY A 205 -5.98 -20.44 11.79
CA GLY A 205 -7.13 -19.56 11.54
C GLY A 205 -7.11 -18.19 12.22
N ARG A 206 -6.12 -17.84 13.03
CA ARG A 206 -6.00 -16.54 13.71
C ARG A 206 -4.62 -15.91 13.50
N PRO A 207 -4.47 -14.58 13.65
CA PRO A 207 -3.15 -13.96 13.65
C PRO A 207 -2.30 -14.41 14.86
N LEU A 208 -0.97 -14.43 14.67
CA LEU A 208 -0.01 -14.63 15.73
C LEU A 208 0.01 -13.40 16.66
N ARG A 209 0.25 -13.65 17.94
CA ARG A 209 0.52 -12.59 18.90
C ARG A 209 2.01 -12.32 19.00
N ALA A 210 2.37 -11.10 19.38
CA ALA A 210 3.78 -10.71 19.52
C ALA A 210 4.57 -11.56 20.53
N ASP A 211 3.89 -12.05 21.58
CA ASP A 211 4.47 -12.92 22.62
C ASP A 211 4.67 -14.37 22.17
N GLU A 212 4.06 -14.78 21.03
CA GLU A 212 4.24 -16.11 20.43
C GLU A 212 5.48 -16.17 19.52
N LEU A 213 6.04 -15.02 19.15
CA LEU A 213 7.15 -14.95 18.21
C LEU A 213 8.48 -15.34 18.87
N PRO A 214 9.39 -16.03 18.13
CA PRO A 214 10.76 -16.21 18.57
C PRO A 214 11.51 -14.87 18.68
N ASN A 215 12.54 -14.84 19.53
CA ASN A 215 13.43 -13.67 19.67
C ASN A 215 14.32 -13.45 18.41
N GLU A 216 14.48 -14.46 17.60
CA GLU A 216 15.29 -14.43 16.38
C GLU A 216 14.40 -14.23 15.15
N ASP A 217 14.96 -13.76 14.06
CA ASP A 217 14.25 -13.69 12.76
C ASP A 217 14.05 -15.11 12.18
N PRO A 218 13.05 -15.32 11.31
CA PRO A 218 12.82 -16.61 10.68
C PRO A 218 14.03 -17.01 9.81
N LYS A 219 14.36 -18.30 9.79
CA LYS A 219 15.47 -18.85 8.98
C LYS A 219 15.25 -18.67 7.47
N LYS A 220 13.99 -18.58 7.05
CA LYS A 220 13.56 -18.29 5.67
C LYS A 220 12.58 -17.13 5.71
N ASP A 221 12.78 -16.17 4.81
CA ASP A 221 11.86 -15.06 4.65
C ASP A 221 10.47 -15.56 4.24
N VAL A 222 9.43 -14.93 4.76
CA VAL A 222 8.04 -15.29 4.47
C VAL A 222 7.71 -15.13 2.98
N GLU A 223 8.42 -14.26 2.26
CA GLU A 223 8.33 -14.08 0.81
C GLU A 223 8.65 -15.38 0.05
N GLY A 224 9.55 -16.20 0.57
CA GLY A 224 9.86 -17.53 0.02
C GLY A 224 8.66 -18.47 0.01
N LEU A 225 7.63 -18.20 0.83
CA LEU A 225 6.37 -18.94 0.86
C LEU A 225 5.26 -18.20 0.09
N ILE A 226 5.25 -16.86 0.15
CA ILE A 226 4.28 -16.02 -0.54
C ILE A 226 4.37 -16.20 -2.05
N ILE A 227 5.58 -16.10 -2.62
CA ILE A 227 5.76 -16.10 -4.07
C ILE A 227 5.29 -17.42 -4.73
N PRO A 228 5.63 -18.63 -4.22
CA PRO A 228 5.06 -19.86 -4.74
C PRO A 228 3.54 -19.92 -4.66
N ALA A 229 2.93 -19.46 -3.55
CA ALA A 229 1.49 -19.45 -3.37
C ALA A 229 0.79 -18.47 -4.33
N VAL A 230 1.36 -17.28 -4.56
CA VAL A 230 0.88 -16.32 -5.57
C VAL A 230 0.98 -16.90 -6.97
N ARG A 231 2.09 -17.58 -7.29
CA ARG A 231 2.28 -18.27 -8.59
C ARG A 231 1.20 -19.33 -8.85
N GLU A 232 0.82 -20.07 -7.83
CA GLU A 232 -0.26 -21.06 -7.90
C GLU A 232 -1.59 -20.38 -8.27
N LEU A 233 -1.98 -19.35 -7.51
CA LEU A 233 -3.19 -18.56 -7.77
C LEU A 233 -3.18 -17.89 -9.16
N HIS A 234 -2.03 -17.39 -9.59
CA HIS A 234 -1.88 -16.81 -10.93
C HIS A 234 -2.07 -17.85 -12.03
N SER A 235 -1.51 -19.06 -11.85
CA SER A 235 -1.69 -20.15 -12.80
C SER A 235 -3.16 -20.58 -12.91
N GLU A 236 -3.91 -20.56 -11.82
CA GLU A 236 -5.36 -20.81 -11.82
C GLU A 236 -6.14 -19.69 -12.50
N HIS A 237 -5.74 -18.43 -12.25
CA HIS A 237 -6.32 -17.26 -12.90
C HIS A 237 -6.20 -17.35 -14.43
N ILE A 238 -5.00 -17.65 -14.94
CA ILE A 238 -4.76 -17.84 -16.38
C ILE A 238 -5.70 -18.91 -16.96
N LYS A 239 -5.76 -20.07 -16.30
CA LYS A 239 -6.61 -21.19 -16.75
C LYS A 239 -8.10 -20.84 -16.74
N ARG A 240 -8.55 -20.04 -15.77
CA ARG A 240 -9.95 -19.61 -15.65
C ARG A 240 -10.34 -18.65 -16.78
N VAL A 241 -9.51 -17.65 -17.06
CA VAL A 241 -9.77 -16.66 -18.10
C VAL A 241 -9.71 -17.29 -19.51
N GLN A 242 -8.84 -18.29 -19.72
CA GLN A 242 -8.75 -18.98 -21.01
C GLN A 242 -9.93 -19.93 -21.30
N LYS A 243 -10.72 -20.29 -20.29
CA LYS A 243 -11.86 -21.21 -20.41
C LYS A 243 -13.23 -20.50 -20.54
N GLY A 244 -13.30 -19.22 -20.22
CA GLY A 244 -14.49 -18.40 -20.31
C GLY A 244 -14.48 -17.56 -21.56
#